data_6eb688baac419d60e3cc31855a7178f9
#
_entry.id   6eb688baac419d60e3cc31855a7178f9
#
_cell.length_a   1.000
_cell.length_b   1.000
_cell.length_c   1.000
_cell.angle_alpha   90.00
_cell.angle_beta   90.00
_cell.angle_gamma   90.00
#
_symmetry.space_group_name_H-M   'P 1'
#
loop_
_entity.id
_entity.type
_entity.pdbx_description
1 polymer ?
#
loop_
_entity_poly.entity_id
_entity_poly.type
_entity_poly.pdbx_seq_one_letter_code
_entity_poly.pdbx_strand_id
1 'polypeptide(L)'
;MAGTGKAHLTTSGEPVLRVEDLVVTYETPGGETVQAVSGISIDIREGETLAVVGESGCGKSTLAKAVMRLIPNGGGSIQIMGKEIASLGGEDLRMVRPAMQMIFQDSISSLDPHMKVKKLVEQPLKVWGRGTEEERAAKVNELLTSVGLDPVVVGDRKPTEFSGGQCQRISIARALTLEPKLMICDEPVSSLDVSIQSQILNILRDMKDRYGLSLLFISHDLSVVHAISDRVVVMYLGKICEVSPAGEL
;
A
#
# COMPACT_ATOMS: atom_id res chain seq x y z
N MET A 1 25.78 -16.32 0.86
CA MET A 1 26.27 -15.65 -0.38
C MET A 1 25.15 -14.77 -0.86
N ALA A 2 25.33 -13.46 -0.89
CA ALA A 2 24.37 -12.55 -1.50
C ALA A 2 24.35 -12.88 -3.02
N GLY A 3 23.34 -13.61 -3.46
CA GLY A 3 23.10 -13.85 -4.88
C GLY A 3 22.84 -12.52 -5.59
N THR A 4 22.80 -12.55 -6.91
CA THR A 4 22.60 -11.39 -7.79
C THR A 4 21.27 -10.64 -7.59
N GLY A 5 20.63 -10.74 -6.44
CA GLY A 5 19.44 -9.98 -6.04
C GLY A 5 18.15 -10.26 -6.80
N LYS A 6 18.15 -11.13 -7.82
CA LYS A 6 17.00 -11.35 -8.73
C LYS A 6 16.51 -12.79 -8.84
N ALA A 7 17.15 -13.74 -8.17
CA ALA A 7 16.80 -15.16 -8.28
C ALA A 7 15.38 -15.50 -7.75
N HIS A 8 14.84 -14.62 -6.91
CA HIS A 8 13.51 -14.74 -6.33
C HIS A 8 12.40 -14.13 -7.18
N LEU A 9 12.76 -13.41 -8.26
CA LEU A 9 11.77 -12.83 -9.16
C LEU A 9 11.09 -13.92 -9.98
N THR A 10 9.78 -13.76 -10.19
CA THR A 10 9.02 -14.70 -11.01
C THR A 10 9.49 -14.65 -12.46
N THR A 11 9.62 -15.84 -13.06
CA THR A 11 9.95 -16.00 -14.48
C THR A 11 8.72 -16.40 -15.30
N SER A 12 7.59 -16.68 -14.64
CA SER A 12 6.35 -17.12 -15.29
C SER A 12 5.22 -16.14 -15.02
N GLY A 13 4.52 -15.72 -16.07
CA GLY A 13 3.41 -14.75 -15.99
C GLY A 13 3.88 -13.30 -15.84
N GLU A 14 2.93 -12.38 -15.95
CA GLU A 14 3.16 -10.95 -15.78
C GLU A 14 2.75 -10.54 -14.34
N PRO A 15 3.70 -10.08 -13.50
CA PRO A 15 3.37 -9.66 -12.14
C PRO A 15 2.59 -8.34 -12.16
N VAL A 16 1.77 -8.13 -11.12
CA VAL A 16 1.06 -6.85 -10.92
C VAL A 16 2.05 -5.72 -10.61
N LEU A 17 3.09 -6.02 -9.83
CA LEU A 17 4.22 -5.13 -9.57
C LEU A 17 5.52 -5.84 -9.93
N ARG A 18 6.39 -5.16 -10.66
CA ARG A 18 7.80 -5.56 -10.86
C ARG A 18 8.70 -4.36 -10.62
N VAL A 19 9.63 -4.50 -9.73
CA VAL A 19 10.66 -3.51 -9.41
C VAL A 19 12.01 -4.15 -9.67
N GLU A 20 12.88 -3.48 -10.40
CA GLU A 20 14.24 -3.96 -10.67
C GLU A 20 15.27 -2.88 -10.42
N ASP A 21 16.28 -3.24 -9.62
CA ASP A 21 17.46 -2.41 -9.30
C ASP A 21 17.09 -1.01 -8.79
N LEU A 22 15.99 -0.91 -8.04
CA LEU A 22 15.50 0.38 -7.54
C LEU A 22 16.49 1.01 -6.58
N VAL A 23 16.87 2.25 -6.87
CA VAL A 23 17.73 3.09 -6.02
C VAL A 23 16.96 4.34 -5.62
N VAL A 24 17.00 4.67 -4.33
CA VAL A 24 16.49 5.94 -3.80
C VAL A 24 17.53 6.55 -2.87
N THR A 25 17.85 7.80 -3.15
CA THR A 25 18.83 8.58 -2.39
C THR A 25 18.21 9.84 -1.81
N TYR A 26 18.67 10.23 -0.63
CA TYR A 26 18.36 11.50 -0.02
C TYR A 26 19.64 12.29 0.20
N GLU A 27 19.59 13.59 -0.03
CA GLU A 27 20.64 14.51 0.35
C GLU A 27 20.44 14.93 1.81
N THR A 28 21.47 14.80 2.64
CA THR A 28 21.45 15.29 4.01
C THR A 28 21.77 16.80 4.04
N PRO A 29 21.38 17.53 5.10
CA PRO A 29 21.74 18.94 5.26
C PRO A 29 23.25 19.23 5.19
N GLY A 30 24.10 18.23 5.37
CA GLY A 30 25.55 18.29 5.23
C GLY A 30 26.09 18.06 3.82
N GLY A 31 25.22 17.82 2.82
CA GLY A 31 25.62 17.53 1.43
C GLY A 31 26.04 16.08 1.19
N GLU A 32 25.92 15.20 2.19
CA GLU A 32 26.16 13.77 2.02
C GLU A 32 24.92 13.09 1.43
N THR A 33 25.13 12.06 0.61
CA THR A 33 24.06 11.28 0.00
C THR A 33 23.86 9.98 0.78
N VAL A 34 22.64 9.75 1.26
CA VAL A 34 22.24 8.49 1.90
C VAL A 34 21.39 7.68 0.95
N GLN A 35 21.80 6.45 0.66
CA GLN A 35 20.98 5.51 -0.11
C GLN A 35 20.00 4.79 0.81
N ALA A 36 18.75 5.23 0.82
CA ALA A 36 17.70 4.60 1.59
C ALA A 36 17.18 3.30 0.95
N VAL A 37 17.32 3.17 -0.38
CA VAL A 37 17.06 1.95 -1.16
C VAL A 37 18.22 1.74 -2.11
N SER A 38 18.86 0.57 -2.06
CA SER A 38 20.15 0.30 -2.71
C SER A 38 20.05 -0.92 -3.65
N GLY A 39 19.44 -0.73 -4.83
CA GLY A 39 19.35 -1.78 -5.85
C GLY A 39 18.35 -2.89 -5.49
N ILE A 40 17.17 -2.52 -4.99
CA ILE A 40 16.13 -3.48 -4.63
C ILE A 40 15.40 -3.97 -5.88
N SER A 41 15.24 -5.32 -5.96
CA SER A 41 14.41 -5.98 -6.97
C SER A 41 13.38 -6.86 -6.27
N ILE A 42 12.10 -6.63 -6.53
CA ILE A 42 10.96 -7.41 -6.02
C ILE A 42 9.87 -7.51 -7.08
N ASP A 43 9.03 -8.52 -6.93
CA ASP A 43 7.80 -8.64 -7.73
C ASP A 43 6.62 -9.08 -6.87
N ILE A 44 5.40 -8.78 -7.32
CA ILE A 44 4.15 -9.21 -6.69
C ILE A 44 3.27 -9.80 -7.78
N ARG A 45 2.84 -11.05 -7.57
CA ARG A 45 1.92 -11.75 -8.48
C ARG A 45 0.49 -11.29 -8.25
N GLU A 46 -0.38 -11.57 -9.20
CA GLU A 46 -1.81 -11.31 -9.01
C GLU A 46 -2.35 -12.08 -7.81
N GLY A 47 -3.07 -11.38 -6.92
CA GLY A 47 -3.62 -11.93 -5.70
C GLY A 47 -2.60 -12.26 -4.60
N GLU A 48 -1.31 -11.94 -4.78
CA GLU A 48 -0.27 -12.17 -3.77
C GLU A 48 -0.21 -11.05 -2.74
N THR A 49 0.09 -11.42 -1.49
CA THR A 49 0.56 -10.49 -0.46
C THR A 49 2.06 -10.68 -0.27
N LEU A 50 2.86 -9.73 -0.72
CA LEU A 50 4.28 -9.64 -0.42
C LEU A 50 4.50 -8.75 0.81
N ALA A 51 5.00 -9.32 1.89
CA ALA A 51 5.40 -8.51 3.04
C ALA A 51 6.84 -8.03 2.91
N VAL A 52 7.10 -6.82 3.42
CA VAL A 52 8.46 -6.28 3.58
C VAL A 52 8.67 -5.99 5.06
N VAL A 53 9.65 -6.67 5.64
CA VAL A 53 10.02 -6.55 7.05
C VAL A 53 11.45 -6.03 7.21
N GLY A 54 11.78 -5.54 8.40
CA GLY A 54 13.11 -5.07 8.75
C GLY A 54 13.06 -4.00 9.83
N GLU A 55 14.23 -3.61 10.33
CA GLU A 55 14.38 -2.60 11.37
C GLU A 55 13.78 -1.24 10.96
N SER A 56 13.45 -0.40 11.96
CA SER A 56 13.05 0.98 11.70
C SER A 56 14.16 1.73 10.98
N GLY A 57 13.81 2.51 9.95
CA GLY A 57 14.78 3.28 9.16
C GLY A 57 15.52 2.47 8.09
N CYS A 58 15.29 1.15 7.90
CA CYS A 58 16.00 0.37 6.87
C CYS A 58 15.54 0.65 5.42
N GLY A 59 14.54 1.54 5.19
CA GLY A 59 14.11 1.96 3.85
C GLY A 59 12.75 1.43 3.40
N LYS A 60 11.97 0.70 4.23
CA LYS A 60 10.67 0.11 3.85
C LYS A 60 9.66 1.13 3.34
N SER A 61 9.38 2.19 4.12
CA SER A 61 8.45 3.25 3.71
C SER A 61 8.98 4.07 2.53
N THR A 62 10.32 4.16 2.39
CA THR A 62 10.94 4.76 1.20
C THR A 62 10.67 3.92 -0.04
N LEU A 63 10.80 2.59 0.04
CA LEU A 63 10.44 1.67 -1.03
C LEU A 63 8.97 1.84 -1.43
N ALA A 64 8.04 1.85 -0.46
CA ALA A 64 6.61 2.07 -0.71
C ALA A 64 6.33 3.38 -1.44
N LYS A 65 6.91 4.49 -0.95
CA LYS A 65 6.74 5.82 -1.56
C LYS A 65 7.34 5.91 -2.96
N ALA A 66 8.47 5.23 -3.20
CA ALA A 66 9.11 5.17 -4.52
C ALA A 66 8.27 4.37 -5.51
N VAL A 67 7.72 3.19 -5.11
CA VAL A 67 6.80 2.40 -5.92
C VAL A 67 5.55 3.20 -6.28
N MET A 68 5.01 3.97 -5.33
CA MET A 68 3.88 4.90 -5.57
C MET A 68 4.26 6.14 -6.39
N ARG A 69 5.55 6.32 -6.71
CA ARG A 69 6.04 7.55 -7.37
C ARG A 69 5.62 8.83 -6.62
N LEU A 70 5.64 8.76 -5.28
CA LEU A 70 5.45 9.93 -4.40
C LEU A 70 6.77 10.67 -4.14
N ILE A 71 7.89 9.96 -4.33
CA ILE A 71 9.25 10.49 -4.28
C ILE A 71 9.97 10.09 -5.57
N PRO A 72 10.97 10.87 -6.01
CA PRO A 72 11.78 10.50 -7.16
C PRO A 72 12.62 9.24 -6.84
N ASN A 73 12.83 8.41 -7.85
CA ASN A 73 13.79 7.32 -7.80
C ASN A 73 15.12 7.78 -8.45
N GLY A 74 16.24 7.33 -7.90
CA GLY A 74 17.57 7.61 -8.44
C GLY A 74 18.02 6.64 -9.53
N GLY A 75 17.26 5.57 -9.77
CA GLY A 75 17.52 4.55 -10.78
C GLY A 75 16.64 3.33 -10.63
N GLY A 76 16.74 2.41 -11.57
CA GLY A 76 15.94 1.20 -11.63
C GLY A 76 14.63 1.34 -12.41
N SER A 77 13.89 0.24 -12.50
CA SER A 77 12.61 0.11 -13.21
C SER A 77 11.49 -0.20 -12.22
N ILE A 78 10.31 0.37 -12.46
CA ILE A 78 9.07 0.08 -11.72
C ILE A 78 7.98 -0.15 -12.75
N GLN A 79 7.45 -1.36 -12.78
CA GLN A 79 6.36 -1.73 -13.69
C GLN A 79 5.11 -2.09 -12.90
N ILE A 80 3.98 -1.54 -13.33
CA ILE A 80 2.65 -1.89 -12.84
C ILE A 80 1.88 -2.51 -13.99
N MET A 81 1.50 -3.79 -13.85
CA MET A 81 0.81 -4.54 -14.91
C MET A 81 1.54 -4.41 -16.27
N GLY A 82 2.85 -4.66 -16.25
CA GLY A 82 3.76 -4.56 -17.43
C GLY A 82 4.09 -3.14 -17.90
N LYS A 83 3.39 -2.12 -17.42
CA LYS A 83 3.65 -0.72 -17.81
C LYS A 83 4.76 -0.11 -16.96
N GLU A 84 5.87 0.30 -17.60
CA GLU A 84 6.96 1.04 -16.95
C GLU A 84 6.46 2.40 -16.45
N ILE A 85 6.66 2.70 -15.17
CA ILE A 85 6.20 3.94 -14.54
C ILE A 85 7.32 4.80 -13.93
N ALA A 86 8.55 4.26 -13.83
CA ALA A 86 9.65 4.98 -13.18
C ALA A 86 10.00 6.29 -13.90
N SER A 87 9.84 6.32 -15.22
CA SER A 87 10.11 7.49 -16.06
C SER A 87 8.88 8.34 -16.38
N LEU A 88 7.66 7.89 -16.02
CA LEU A 88 6.43 8.64 -16.30
C LEU A 88 6.33 9.91 -15.46
N GLY A 89 5.71 10.92 -16.03
CA GLY A 89 5.36 12.18 -15.35
C GLY A 89 4.00 12.71 -15.80
N GLY A 90 3.55 13.79 -15.17
CA GLY A 90 2.33 14.49 -15.56
C GLY A 90 1.10 13.58 -15.66
N GLU A 91 0.40 13.70 -16.79
CA GLU A 91 -0.86 12.98 -17.04
C GLU A 91 -0.66 11.47 -17.19
N ASP A 92 0.45 11.01 -17.79
CA ASP A 92 0.72 9.58 -17.98
C ASP A 92 0.85 8.85 -16.64
N LEU A 93 1.55 9.44 -15.67
CA LEU A 93 1.65 8.89 -14.32
C LEU A 93 0.30 8.98 -13.61
N ARG A 94 -0.45 10.08 -13.81
CA ARG A 94 -1.78 10.23 -13.24
C ARG A 94 -2.70 9.09 -13.68
N MET A 95 -2.69 8.71 -14.95
CA MET A 95 -3.53 7.63 -15.50
C MET A 95 -3.25 6.24 -14.91
N VAL A 96 -2.09 6.00 -14.33
CA VAL A 96 -1.75 4.72 -13.67
C VAL A 96 -2.21 4.70 -12.21
N ARG A 97 -2.32 5.84 -11.54
CA ARG A 97 -2.64 5.93 -10.09
C ARG A 97 -3.91 5.21 -9.63
N PRO A 98 -5.01 5.12 -10.42
CA PRO A 98 -6.16 4.33 -10.01
C PRO A 98 -5.86 2.84 -9.80
N ALA A 99 -4.91 2.27 -10.56
CA ALA A 99 -4.54 0.86 -10.45
C ALA A 99 -3.74 0.55 -9.18
N MET A 100 -3.16 1.57 -8.53
CA MET A 100 -2.38 1.43 -7.30
C MET A 100 -2.83 2.45 -6.25
N GLN A 101 -3.11 1.98 -5.04
CA GLN A 101 -3.53 2.82 -3.92
C GLN A 101 -2.66 2.55 -2.70
N MET A 102 -2.61 3.51 -1.78
CA MET A 102 -1.78 3.40 -0.58
C MET A 102 -2.57 3.69 0.68
N ILE A 103 -2.36 2.84 1.69
CA ILE A 103 -2.78 3.06 3.07
C ILE A 103 -1.53 3.50 3.83
N PHE A 104 -1.57 4.69 4.41
CA PHE A 104 -0.46 5.27 5.16
C PHE A 104 -0.43 4.80 6.61
N GLN A 105 0.73 4.86 7.23
CA GLN A 105 0.97 4.49 8.62
C GLN A 105 0.09 5.26 9.60
N ASP A 106 -0.09 6.56 9.41
CA ASP A 106 -1.01 7.39 10.19
C ASP A 106 -2.31 7.61 9.41
N SER A 107 -3.31 6.78 9.73
CA SER A 107 -4.62 6.86 9.10
C SER A 107 -5.39 8.13 9.49
N ILE A 108 -5.16 8.67 10.70
CA ILE A 108 -5.86 9.86 11.17
C ILE A 108 -5.39 11.08 10.37
N SER A 109 -4.08 11.29 10.27
CA SER A 109 -3.52 12.43 9.52
C SER A 109 -3.73 12.32 8.00
N SER A 110 -3.98 11.11 7.49
CA SER A 110 -4.26 10.87 6.06
C SER A 110 -5.67 11.29 5.62
N LEU A 111 -6.56 11.55 6.57
CA LEU A 111 -7.95 11.98 6.34
C LEU A 111 -8.11 13.46 6.63
N ASP A 112 -8.80 14.19 5.75
CA ASP A 112 -9.14 15.60 6.01
C ASP A 112 -10.08 15.67 7.22
N PRO A 113 -9.67 16.31 8.36
CA PRO A 113 -10.44 16.34 9.59
C PRO A 113 -11.74 17.18 9.48
N HIS A 114 -11.87 17.98 8.41
CA HIS A 114 -13.03 18.84 8.19
C HIS A 114 -14.09 18.21 7.29
N MET A 115 -13.72 17.17 6.53
CA MET A 115 -14.63 16.48 5.61
C MET A 115 -15.43 15.40 6.33
N LYS A 116 -16.70 15.22 5.91
CA LYS A 116 -17.53 14.09 6.35
C LYS A 116 -17.04 12.77 5.72
N VAL A 117 -17.20 11.66 6.43
CA VAL A 117 -16.75 10.33 6.02
C VAL A 117 -17.25 9.94 4.62
N LYS A 118 -18.56 10.12 4.33
CA LYS A 118 -19.09 9.85 2.97
C LYS A 118 -18.36 10.64 1.90
N LYS A 119 -18.04 11.89 2.15
CA LYS A 119 -17.33 12.75 1.18
C LYS A 119 -15.88 12.35 1.00
N LEU A 120 -15.21 11.92 2.09
CA LEU A 120 -13.84 11.39 2.04
C LEU A 120 -13.75 10.13 1.18
N VAL A 121 -14.68 9.19 1.39
CA VAL A 121 -14.71 7.93 0.61
C VAL A 121 -15.15 8.18 -0.83
N GLU A 122 -16.08 9.12 -1.08
CA GLU A 122 -16.53 9.50 -2.43
C GLU A 122 -15.46 10.26 -3.25
N GLN A 123 -14.55 10.97 -2.57
CA GLN A 123 -13.62 11.91 -3.18
C GLN A 123 -12.85 11.35 -4.38
N PRO A 124 -12.26 10.12 -4.32
CA PRO A 124 -11.53 9.57 -5.47
C PRO A 124 -12.43 9.41 -6.70
N LEU A 125 -13.67 8.96 -6.53
CA LEU A 125 -14.62 8.81 -7.65
C LEU A 125 -14.93 10.15 -8.32
N LYS A 126 -15.09 11.21 -7.52
CA LYS A 126 -15.31 12.58 -8.04
C LYS A 126 -14.11 13.11 -8.81
N VAL A 127 -12.90 12.95 -8.25
CA VAL A 127 -11.65 13.41 -8.89
C VAL A 127 -11.44 12.74 -10.24
N TRP A 128 -11.86 11.48 -10.37
CA TRP A 128 -11.73 10.69 -11.59
C TRP A 128 -12.97 10.73 -12.49
N GLY A 129 -14.02 11.47 -12.13
CA GLY A 129 -15.25 11.60 -12.91
C GLY A 129 -15.99 10.26 -13.09
N ARG A 130 -15.88 9.34 -12.12
CA ARG A 130 -16.51 8.01 -12.19
C ARG A 130 -17.91 8.02 -11.61
N GLY A 131 -18.87 7.56 -12.40
CA GLY A 131 -20.26 7.33 -12.01
C GLY A 131 -21.10 8.60 -11.79
N THR A 132 -22.41 8.41 -11.73
CA THR A 132 -23.39 9.44 -11.31
C THR A 132 -23.33 9.69 -9.80
N GLU A 133 -24.08 10.65 -9.28
CA GLU A 133 -24.14 10.92 -7.84
C GLU A 133 -24.74 9.72 -7.09
N GLU A 134 -25.77 9.10 -7.64
CA GLU A 134 -26.43 7.92 -7.07
C GLU A 134 -25.52 6.70 -7.06
N GLU A 135 -24.79 6.45 -8.15
CA GLU A 135 -23.83 5.34 -8.26
C GLU A 135 -22.68 5.51 -7.26
N ARG A 136 -22.16 6.74 -7.12
CA ARG A 136 -21.11 7.05 -6.13
C ARG A 136 -21.61 6.83 -4.71
N ALA A 137 -22.83 7.30 -4.41
CA ALA A 137 -23.41 7.11 -3.08
C ALA A 137 -23.63 5.62 -2.75
N ALA A 138 -24.09 4.83 -3.72
CA ALA A 138 -24.25 3.39 -3.57
C ALA A 138 -22.91 2.69 -3.31
N LYS A 139 -21.86 3.03 -4.10
CA LYS A 139 -20.50 2.49 -3.92
C LYS A 139 -19.90 2.86 -2.57
N VAL A 140 -20.06 4.09 -2.11
CA VAL A 140 -19.62 4.55 -0.79
C VAL A 140 -20.28 3.75 0.32
N ASN A 141 -21.60 3.55 0.25
CA ASN A 141 -22.33 2.78 1.24
C ASN A 141 -21.89 1.31 1.25
N GLU A 142 -21.71 0.69 0.07
CA GLU A 142 -21.18 -0.66 -0.07
C GLU A 142 -19.81 -0.80 0.61
N LEU A 143 -18.88 0.10 0.30
CA LEU A 143 -17.51 0.05 0.82
C LEU A 143 -17.44 0.29 2.33
N LEU A 144 -18.20 1.25 2.86
CA LEU A 144 -18.29 1.45 4.31
C LEU A 144 -18.83 0.20 5.02
N THR A 145 -19.86 -0.41 4.47
CA THR A 145 -20.43 -1.66 5.02
C THR A 145 -19.39 -2.79 4.98
N SER A 146 -18.65 -2.93 3.87
CA SER A 146 -17.66 -3.99 3.69
C SER A 146 -16.49 -3.91 4.68
N VAL A 147 -16.16 -2.70 5.18
CA VAL A 147 -15.17 -2.52 6.24
C VAL A 147 -15.78 -2.52 7.65
N GLY A 148 -17.06 -2.91 7.78
CA GLY A 148 -17.75 -3.04 9.06
C GLY A 148 -18.16 -1.70 9.69
N LEU A 149 -18.43 -0.69 8.87
CA LEU A 149 -18.96 0.62 9.30
C LEU A 149 -20.39 0.80 8.73
N ASP A 150 -21.35 1.16 9.59
CA ASP A 150 -22.71 1.49 9.15
C ASP A 150 -22.73 2.88 8.46
N PRO A 151 -22.99 2.97 7.15
CA PRO A 151 -22.98 4.24 6.42
C PRO A 151 -23.98 5.27 6.95
N VAL A 152 -25.08 4.84 7.57
CA VAL A 152 -26.09 5.74 8.15
C VAL A 152 -25.55 6.41 9.40
N VAL A 153 -24.83 5.63 10.22
CA VAL A 153 -24.27 6.11 11.50
C VAL A 153 -23.02 6.97 11.29
N VAL A 154 -22.11 6.53 10.40
CA VAL A 154 -20.79 7.16 10.28
C VAL A 154 -20.72 8.23 9.20
N GLY A 155 -21.60 8.18 8.20
CA GLY A 155 -21.43 8.91 6.95
C GLY A 155 -21.38 10.43 7.06
N ASP A 156 -22.13 11.00 7.99
CA ASP A 156 -22.20 12.45 8.21
C ASP A 156 -21.25 12.96 9.29
N ARG A 157 -20.53 12.07 9.96
CA ARG A 157 -19.53 12.40 11.00
C ARG A 157 -18.16 12.72 10.37
N LYS A 158 -17.29 13.35 11.14
CA LYS A 158 -15.92 13.73 10.75
C LYS A 158 -14.89 12.77 11.33
N PRO A 159 -13.68 12.60 10.74
CA PRO A 159 -12.63 11.71 11.23
C PRO A 159 -12.25 11.94 12.69
N THR A 160 -12.30 13.16 13.17
CA THR A 160 -11.99 13.54 14.56
C THR A 160 -12.93 12.94 15.61
N GLU A 161 -14.06 12.38 15.19
CA GLU A 161 -15.07 11.74 16.04
C GLU A 161 -14.92 10.22 16.14
N PHE A 162 -13.83 9.65 15.57
CA PHE A 162 -13.61 8.22 15.46
C PHE A 162 -12.33 7.77 16.14
N SER A 163 -12.29 6.50 16.55
CA SER A 163 -11.05 5.85 17.00
C SER A 163 -10.08 5.61 15.84
N GLY A 164 -8.80 5.38 16.16
CA GLY A 164 -7.78 5.06 15.15
C GLY A 164 -8.16 3.88 14.26
N GLY A 165 -8.69 2.80 14.84
CA GLY A 165 -9.15 1.64 14.07
C GLY A 165 -10.35 1.94 13.15
N GLN A 166 -11.24 2.84 13.54
CA GLN A 166 -12.33 3.31 12.66
C GLN A 166 -11.79 4.19 11.53
N CYS A 167 -10.85 5.11 11.81
CA CYS A 167 -10.16 5.90 10.79
C CYS A 167 -9.41 5.01 9.79
N GLN A 168 -8.79 3.93 10.28
CA GLN A 168 -8.13 2.94 9.41
C GLN A 168 -9.12 2.27 8.46
N ARG A 169 -10.29 1.85 8.94
CA ARG A 169 -11.36 1.27 8.10
C ARG A 169 -11.87 2.28 7.06
N ILE A 170 -12.03 3.56 7.43
CA ILE A 170 -12.39 4.63 6.49
C ILE A 170 -11.31 4.79 5.41
N SER A 171 -10.02 4.75 5.78
CA SER A 171 -8.89 4.83 4.85
C SER A 171 -8.87 3.64 3.88
N ILE A 172 -9.14 2.42 4.36
CA ILE A 172 -9.28 1.22 3.52
C ILE A 172 -10.45 1.39 2.53
N ALA A 173 -11.63 1.79 3.01
CA ALA A 173 -12.79 2.03 2.16
C ALA A 173 -12.49 3.07 1.06
N ARG A 174 -11.82 4.18 1.41
CA ARG A 174 -11.39 5.21 0.45
C ARG A 174 -10.42 4.67 -0.60
N ALA A 175 -9.46 3.85 -0.21
CA ALA A 175 -8.49 3.27 -1.14
C ALA A 175 -9.15 2.30 -2.13
N LEU A 176 -10.20 1.59 -1.71
CA LEU A 176 -10.92 0.63 -2.55
C LEU A 176 -11.85 1.26 -3.59
N THR A 177 -12.18 2.55 -3.47
CA THR A 177 -13.17 3.19 -4.36
C THR A 177 -12.79 3.16 -5.83
N LEU A 178 -11.50 3.16 -6.16
CA LEU A 178 -11.01 3.11 -7.54
C LEU A 178 -10.76 1.68 -8.05
N GLU A 179 -11.05 0.67 -7.24
CA GLU A 179 -10.84 -0.75 -7.54
C GLU A 179 -9.41 -1.04 -7.99
N PRO A 180 -8.42 -0.72 -7.13
CA PRO A 180 -7.02 -0.90 -7.47
C PRO A 180 -6.67 -2.37 -7.69
N LYS A 181 -5.60 -2.63 -8.43
CA LYS A 181 -4.99 -3.96 -8.56
C LYS A 181 -3.87 -4.18 -7.55
N LEU A 182 -3.21 -3.09 -7.14
CA LEU A 182 -2.17 -3.09 -6.12
C LEU A 182 -2.54 -2.14 -4.98
N MET A 183 -2.51 -2.66 -3.76
CA MET A 183 -2.62 -1.83 -2.55
C MET A 183 -1.33 -1.92 -1.76
N ILE A 184 -0.75 -0.77 -1.47
CA ILE A 184 0.44 -0.65 -0.64
C ILE A 184 0.01 -0.26 0.76
N CYS A 185 0.35 -1.08 1.75
CA CYS A 185 0.01 -0.90 3.15
C CYS A 185 1.29 -0.59 3.93
N ASP A 186 1.53 0.68 4.25
CA ASP A 186 2.72 1.10 5.00
C ASP A 186 2.40 1.12 6.49
N GLU A 187 2.78 0.07 7.21
CA GLU A 187 2.53 -0.16 8.63
C GLU A 187 1.06 0.07 9.06
N PRO A 188 0.07 -0.54 8.38
CA PRO A 188 -1.35 -0.16 8.50
C PRO A 188 -1.96 -0.47 9.86
N VAL A 189 -1.27 -1.19 10.74
CA VAL A 189 -1.79 -1.60 12.05
C VAL A 189 -0.85 -1.27 13.22
N SER A 190 0.31 -0.64 12.97
CA SER A 190 1.38 -0.45 13.97
C SER A 190 0.96 0.40 15.19
N SER A 191 -0.01 1.30 15.03
CA SER A 191 -0.51 2.18 16.10
C SER A 191 -1.80 1.69 16.76
N LEU A 192 -2.24 0.47 16.49
CA LEU A 192 -3.52 -0.09 16.95
C LEU A 192 -3.31 -1.18 18.00
N ASP A 193 -4.29 -1.34 18.89
CA ASP A 193 -4.33 -2.45 19.84
C ASP A 193 -4.44 -3.80 19.13
N VAL A 194 -3.88 -4.88 19.71
CA VAL A 194 -3.81 -6.22 19.12
C VAL A 194 -5.17 -6.75 18.65
N SER A 195 -6.24 -6.49 19.40
CA SER A 195 -7.60 -6.89 19.02
C SER A 195 -8.10 -6.16 17.77
N ILE A 196 -7.77 -4.88 17.63
CA ILE A 196 -8.11 -4.06 16.47
C ILE A 196 -7.22 -4.43 15.28
N GLN A 197 -5.93 -4.69 15.50
CA GLN A 197 -5.02 -5.20 14.45
C GLN A 197 -5.60 -6.43 13.76
N SER A 198 -6.01 -7.44 14.54
CA SER A 198 -6.60 -8.67 13.99
C SER A 198 -7.86 -8.40 13.14
N GLN A 199 -8.71 -7.46 13.56
CA GLN A 199 -9.89 -7.07 12.79
C GLN A 199 -9.51 -6.39 11.46
N ILE A 200 -8.52 -5.48 11.47
CA ILE A 200 -8.05 -4.82 10.23
C ILE A 200 -7.40 -5.83 9.27
N LEU A 201 -6.61 -6.77 9.78
CA LEU A 201 -6.00 -7.83 8.96
C LEU A 201 -7.06 -8.71 8.29
N ASN A 202 -8.12 -9.08 9.01
CA ASN A 202 -9.24 -9.83 8.44
C ASN A 202 -9.96 -9.02 7.35
N ILE A 203 -10.22 -7.73 7.60
CA ILE A 203 -10.80 -6.83 6.57
C ILE A 203 -9.91 -6.79 5.33
N LEU A 204 -8.59 -6.62 5.47
CA LEU A 204 -7.69 -6.58 4.32
C LEU A 204 -7.68 -7.92 3.55
N ARG A 205 -7.75 -9.06 4.26
CA ARG A 205 -7.85 -10.39 3.64
C ARG A 205 -9.16 -10.54 2.87
N ASP A 206 -10.29 -10.23 3.51
CA ASP A 206 -11.61 -10.29 2.86
C ASP A 206 -11.69 -9.39 1.62
N MET A 207 -11.08 -8.19 1.69
CA MET A 207 -11.03 -7.27 0.55
C MET A 207 -10.10 -7.79 -0.56
N LYS A 208 -8.96 -8.38 -0.19
CA LYS A 208 -8.05 -9.04 -1.14
C LYS A 208 -8.81 -10.09 -1.95
N ASP A 209 -9.53 -10.99 -1.27
CA ASP A 209 -10.27 -12.07 -1.91
C ASP A 209 -11.45 -11.56 -2.74
N ARG A 210 -12.20 -10.60 -2.20
CA ARG A 210 -13.40 -10.06 -2.86
C ARG A 210 -13.09 -9.23 -4.11
N TYR A 211 -12.02 -8.42 -4.08
CA TYR A 211 -11.69 -7.47 -5.15
C TYR A 211 -10.48 -7.93 -5.99
N GLY A 212 -9.92 -9.11 -5.73
CA GLY A 212 -8.73 -9.61 -6.44
C GLY A 212 -7.52 -8.70 -6.29
N LEU A 213 -7.27 -8.21 -5.05
CA LEU A 213 -6.17 -7.29 -4.77
C LEU A 213 -4.86 -8.03 -4.62
N SER A 214 -3.77 -7.39 -5.03
CA SER A 214 -2.42 -7.77 -4.62
C SER A 214 -1.92 -6.74 -3.60
N LEU A 215 -1.16 -7.20 -2.59
CA LEU A 215 -0.73 -6.34 -1.48
C LEU A 215 0.79 -6.25 -1.40
N LEU A 216 1.31 -5.04 -1.29
CA LEU A 216 2.64 -4.78 -0.72
C LEU A 216 2.45 -4.36 0.74
N PHE A 217 2.76 -5.26 1.66
CA PHE A 217 2.47 -5.07 3.08
C PHE A 217 3.74 -4.81 3.87
N ILE A 218 3.89 -3.62 4.46
CA ILE A 218 5.05 -3.25 5.26
C ILE A 218 4.70 -3.38 6.74
N SER A 219 5.52 -4.11 7.49
CA SER A 219 5.41 -4.24 8.94
C SER A 219 6.78 -4.48 9.56
N HIS A 220 6.90 -4.18 10.85
CA HIS A 220 8.02 -4.61 11.69
C HIS A 220 7.63 -5.77 12.64
N ASP A 221 6.35 -6.17 12.65
CA ASP A 221 5.82 -7.25 13.48
C ASP A 221 5.67 -8.53 12.66
N LEU A 222 6.47 -9.54 12.98
CA LEU A 222 6.47 -10.83 12.28
C LEU A 222 5.17 -11.60 12.49
N SER A 223 4.49 -11.46 13.62
CA SER A 223 3.21 -12.13 13.86
C SER A 223 2.10 -11.60 12.94
N VAL A 224 2.10 -10.29 12.70
CA VAL A 224 1.23 -9.64 11.72
C VAL A 224 1.55 -10.12 10.30
N VAL A 225 2.83 -10.21 9.97
CA VAL A 225 3.29 -10.67 8.64
C VAL A 225 2.87 -12.11 8.38
N HIS A 226 3.11 -13.01 9.31
CA HIS A 226 2.67 -14.41 9.21
C HIS A 226 1.16 -14.54 8.99
N ALA A 227 0.38 -13.65 9.58
CA ALA A 227 -1.08 -13.71 9.48
C ALA A 227 -1.62 -13.33 8.10
N ILE A 228 -0.91 -12.53 7.28
CA ILE A 228 -1.48 -11.95 6.05
C ILE A 228 -0.68 -12.26 4.79
N SER A 229 0.61 -12.57 4.89
CA SER A 229 1.49 -12.65 3.72
C SER A 229 1.66 -14.06 3.15
N ASP A 230 1.89 -14.11 1.85
CA ASP A 230 2.24 -15.32 1.11
C ASP A 230 3.77 -15.46 1.04
N ARG A 231 4.48 -14.35 0.85
CA ARG A 231 5.93 -14.27 0.75
C ARG A 231 6.46 -13.06 1.50
N VAL A 232 7.67 -13.18 2.06
CA VAL A 232 8.31 -12.14 2.88
C VAL A 232 9.66 -11.76 2.30
N VAL A 233 9.93 -10.46 2.31
CA VAL A 233 11.22 -9.84 1.99
C VAL A 233 11.77 -9.23 3.27
N VAL A 234 12.97 -9.64 3.67
CA VAL A 234 13.70 -9.04 4.79
C VAL A 234 14.63 -7.95 4.27
N MET A 235 14.40 -6.72 4.72
CA MET A 235 15.25 -5.55 4.38
C MET A 235 16.18 -5.17 5.52
N TYR A 236 17.42 -4.88 5.19
CA TYR A 236 18.43 -4.32 6.11
C TYR A 236 19.28 -3.27 5.38
N LEU A 237 19.42 -2.08 5.96
CA LEU A 237 20.20 -0.96 5.41
C LEU A 237 19.99 -0.71 3.90
N GLY A 238 18.73 -0.65 3.47
CA GLY A 238 18.36 -0.37 2.10
C GLY A 238 18.52 -1.53 1.11
N LYS A 239 18.86 -2.74 1.59
CA LYS A 239 19.05 -3.94 0.75
C LYS A 239 18.15 -5.08 1.17
N ILE A 240 17.88 -6.01 0.25
CA ILE A 240 17.24 -7.27 0.56
C ILE A 240 18.29 -8.25 1.09
N CYS A 241 18.03 -8.83 2.25
CA CYS A 241 18.84 -9.88 2.86
C CYS A 241 18.29 -11.27 2.58
N GLU A 242 16.96 -11.40 2.57
CA GLU A 242 16.29 -12.69 2.42
C GLU A 242 14.94 -12.50 1.72
N VAL A 243 14.52 -13.51 0.96
CA VAL A 243 13.16 -13.65 0.43
C VAL A 243 12.74 -15.09 0.60
N SER A 244 11.64 -15.32 1.31
CA SER A 244 11.14 -16.65 1.62
C SER A 244 9.60 -16.71 1.60
N PRO A 245 8.99 -17.90 1.46
CA PRO A 245 7.59 -18.10 1.81
C PRO A 245 7.33 -17.68 3.27
N ALA A 246 6.17 -17.12 3.57
CA ALA A 246 5.87 -16.63 4.92
C ALA A 246 5.89 -17.73 5.99
N GLY A 247 5.67 -18.99 5.63
CA GLY A 247 5.72 -20.13 6.54
C GLY A 247 7.12 -20.67 6.86
N GLU A 248 8.17 -20.11 6.24
CA GLU A 248 9.57 -20.57 6.38
C GLU A 248 10.48 -19.53 7.08
N LEU A 249 9.90 -18.44 7.56
CA LEU A 249 10.63 -17.35 8.18
C LEU A 249 10.79 -17.56 9.69
#